data_8b2121e21156c840012770044d342277
#
_entry.id   8b2121e21156c840012770044d342277
#
_cell.length_a   1.000
_cell.length_b   1.000
_cell.length_c   1.000
_cell.angle_alpha   90.00
_cell.angle_beta   90.00
_cell.angle_gamma   90.00
#
_symmetry.space_group_name_H-M   'P 1'
#
loop_
_entity.id
_entity.type
_entity.pdbx_description
1 polymer ?
#
loop_
_entity_poly.entity_id
_entity_poly.type
_entity_poly.pdbx_seq_one_letter_code
_entity_poly.pdbx_strand_id
1 'polypeptide(L)'
;MPNDSYMREDILERLRNDLLTRAPLEALPDAVWKRMGALNTWGTNAIEGNTLTREEVEQLLLEQRSVGNRPVPDVLETLQHEAAFRSLLPRRASAIRLVTVLELHDIVFKGVLPDAGQWRRINVRIAGAKHAPPRAEKVVPLMAAWEDEYDTRDRRGEPVFPLGAWMHLRFESIHPFSDGNGRVGRLLLNLHFLKHNWPPVHVLPPDRDRYLDALEQGQAGDLSALESLLRVAMGRSLLDLLDQVGTQEDALKPLRRFAAKAGYTAKYLSLRAGQGQLPALKVGGDWRTSARAVRAYRELVGRD
;
A
#
# COMPACT_ATOMS: atom_id res chain seq x y z
N MET A 1 20.52 19.38 5.23
CA MET A 1 20.30 18.94 3.84
C MET A 1 19.20 17.92 3.87
N PRO A 2 18.08 18.04 3.14
CA PRO A 2 17.12 16.94 3.05
C PRO A 2 17.86 15.73 2.47
N ASN A 3 17.60 14.59 3.08
CA ASN A 3 18.27 13.33 2.73
C ASN A 3 17.80 12.89 1.32
N ASP A 4 18.60 13.13 0.28
CA ASP A 4 18.32 12.79 -1.13
C ASP A 4 18.21 11.28 -1.40
N SER A 5 18.17 10.47 -0.33
CA SER A 5 18.14 9.01 -0.41
C SER A 5 16.77 8.43 -0.76
N TYR A 6 15.69 9.23 -0.75
CA TYR A 6 14.31 8.73 -0.84
C TYR A 6 13.52 9.38 -1.97
N MET A 7 12.40 8.72 -2.35
CA MET A 7 11.40 9.32 -3.25
C MET A 7 10.90 10.65 -2.68
N ARG A 8 11.09 11.72 -3.43
CA ARG A 8 10.64 13.06 -3.03
C ARG A 8 9.12 13.16 -3.10
N GLU A 9 8.53 13.72 -2.08
CA GLU A 9 7.07 13.84 -1.99
C GLU A 9 6.50 14.81 -3.05
N ASP A 10 7.22 15.87 -3.38
CA ASP A 10 6.82 16.84 -4.43
C ASP A 10 6.68 16.20 -5.84
N ILE A 11 7.49 15.16 -6.15
CA ILE A 11 7.32 14.37 -7.37
C ILE A 11 5.99 13.61 -7.34
N LEU A 12 5.71 12.98 -6.19
CA LEU A 12 4.48 12.20 -5.99
C LEU A 12 3.24 13.12 -6.03
N GLU A 13 3.30 14.27 -5.36
CA GLU A 13 2.23 15.28 -5.37
C GLU A 13 1.93 15.76 -6.80
N ARG A 14 2.95 16.02 -7.58
CA ARG A 14 2.78 16.41 -8.98
C ARG A 14 2.07 15.34 -9.80
N LEU A 15 2.51 14.08 -9.68
CA LEU A 15 1.86 12.94 -10.37
C LEU A 15 0.42 12.74 -9.88
N ARG A 16 0.17 12.87 -8.56
CA ARG A 16 -1.17 12.81 -7.99
C ARG A 16 -2.07 13.91 -8.54
N ASN A 17 -1.60 15.14 -8.56
CA ASN A 17 -2.39 16.28 -9.05
C ASN A 17 -2.72 16.11 -10.53
N ASP A 18 -1.78 15.63 -11.34
CA ASP A 18 -2.01 15.28 -12.74
C ASP A 18 -3.07 14.17 -12.89
N LEU A 19 -3.05 13.15 -12.03
CA LEU A 19 -4.06 12.10 -12.00
C LEU A 19 -5.43 12.67 -11.63
N LEU A 20 -5.54 13.38 -10.51
CA LEU A 20 -6.80 13.89 -9.98
C LEU A 20 -7.46 14.94 -10.88
N THR A 21 -6.66 15.72 -11.61
CA THR A 21 -7.18 16.68 -12.60
C THR A 21 -7.89 15.98 -13.75
N ARG A 22 -7.49 14.76 -14.11
CA ARG A 22 -8.07 13.99 -15.22
C ARG A 22 -9.14 13.04 -14.77
N ALA A 23 -8.89 12.36 -13.68
CA ALA A 23 -9.76 11.33 -13.12
C ALA A 23 -9.68 11.39 -11.59
N PRO A 24 -10.55 12.14 -10.92
CA PRO A 24 -10.74 12.02 -9.48
C PRO A 24 -10.94 10.56 -9.09
N LEU A 25 -10.49 10.14 -7.90
CA LEU A 25 -10.48 8.72 -7.52
C LEU A 25 -11.86 8.06 -7.63
N GLU A 26 -12.92 8.79 -7.28
CA GLU A 26 -14.32 8.33 -7.40
C GLU A 26 -14.81 8.20 -8.84
N ALA A 27 -14.16 8.89 -9.77
CA ALA A 27 -14.52 8.86 -11.20
C ALA A 27 -13.67 7.85 -12.00
N LEU A 28 -12.73 7.16 -11.34
CA LEU A 28 -11.97 6.09 -11.99
C LEU A 28 -12.91 4.98 -12.45
N PRO A 29 -12.73 4.45 -13.67
CA PRO A 29 -13.54 3.34 -14.19
C PRO A 29 -13.53 2.12 -13.26
N ASP A 30 -14.66 1.42 -13.13
CA ASP A 30 -14.78 0.20 -12.30
C ASP A 30 -13.73 -0.86 -12.67
N ALA A 31 -13.39 -0.98 -13.96
CA ALA A 31 -12.33 -1.88 -14.43
C ALA A 31 -10.94 -1.52 -13.86
N VAL A 32 -10.66 -0.24 -13.60
CA VAL A 32 -9.41 0.21 -12.96
C VAL A 32 -9.43 -0.19 -11.49
N TRP A 33 -10.54 0.05 -10.79
CA TRP A 33 -10.71 -0.36 -9.38
C TRP A 33 -10.61 -1.87 -9.22
N LYS A 34 -11.21 -2.66 -10.11
CA LYS A 34 -11.10 -4.12 -10.10
C LYS A 34 -9.66 -4.59 -10.24
N ARG A 35 -8.90 -4.02 -11.18
CA ARG A 35 -7.48 -4.37 -11.34
C ARG A 35 -6.64 -3.99 -10.13
N MET A 36 -6.85 -2.79 -9.55
CA MET A 36 -6.20 -2.39 -8.30
C MET A 36 -6.54 -3.34 -7.15
N GLY A 37 -7.82 -3.72 -7.02
CA GLY A 37 -8.29 -4.66 -6.01
C GLY A 37 -7.62 -6.03 -6.15
N ALA A 38 -7.56 -6.56 -7.36
CA ALA A 38 -6.90 -7.85 -7.64
C ALA A 38 -5.40 -7.80 -7.30
N LEU A 39 -4.69 -6.74 -7.70
CA LEU A 39 -3.28 -6.56 -7.40
C LEU A 39 -3.03 -6.41 -5.89
N ASN A 40 -3.85 -5.61 -5.21
CA ASN A 40 -3.75 -5.40 -3.76
C ASN A 40 -4.00 -6.71 -2.99
N THR A 41 -5.05 -7.42 -3.36
CA THR A 41 -5.45 -8.69 -2.74
C THR A 41 -4.39 -9.76 -2.93
N TRP A 42 -3.88 -9.93 -4.17
CA TRP A 42 -2.77 -10.86 -4.39
C TRP A 42 -1.55 -10.48 -3.55
N GLY A 43 -1.10 -9.23 -3.62
CA GLY A 43 0.11 -8.79 -2.93
C GLY A 43 0.03 -9.01 -1.43
N THR A 44 -1.06 -8.57 -0.81
CA THR A 44 -1.23 -8.69 0.65
C THR A 44 -1.38 -10.13 1.13
N ASN A 45 -2.14 -10.96 0.40
CA ASN A 45 -2.35 -12.36 0.75
C ASN A 45 -1.07 -13.20 0.57
N ALA A 46 -0.31 -12.96 -0.50
CA ALA A 46 0.96 -13.64 -0.73
C ALA A 46 2.03 -13.32 0.35
N ILE A 47 2.03 -12.09 0.90
CA ILE A 47 2.88 -11.74 2.04
C ILE A 47 2.57 -12.61 3.27
N GLU A 48 1.29 -12.93 3.48
CA GLU A 48 0.81 -13.75 4.61
C GLU A 48 0.83 -15.26 4.32
N GLY A 49 1.31 -15.67 3.15
CA GLY A 49 1.50 -17.09 2.81
C GLY A 49 0.33 -17.75 2.08
N ASN A 50 -0.68 -17.00 1.62
CA ASN A 50 -1.73 -17.50 0.74
C ASN A 50 -1.12 -18.04 -0.56
N THR A 51 -1.63 -19.16 -1.04
CA THR A 51 -1.01 -19.95 -2.10
C THR A 51 -1.44 -19.59 -3.53
N LEU A 52 -2.42 -18.68 -3.69
CA LEU A 52 -2.88 -18.27 -5.02
C LEU A 52 -1.81 -17.42 -5.72
N THR A 53 -1.52 -17.76 -6.98
CA THR A 53 -0.66 -16.94 -7.84
C THR A 53 -1.40 -15.67 -8.26
N ARG A 54 -0.67 -14.71 -8.82
CA ARG A 54 -1.28 -13.49 -9.35
C ARG A 54 -2.30 -13.78 -10.43
N GLU A 55 -1.97 -14.67 -11.34
CA GLU A 55 -2.82 -15.09 -12.45
C GLU A 55 -4.11 -15.75 -11.95
N GLU A 56 -4.02 -16.57 -10.90
CA GLU A 56 -5.20 -17.20 -10.28
C GLU A 56 -6.09 -16.19 -9.58
N VAL A 57 -5.51 -15.18 -8.90
CA VAL A 57 -6.29 -14.09 -8.29
C VAL A 57 -6.98 -13.27 -9.39
N GLU A 58 -6.28 -12.95 -10.49
CA GLU A 58 -6.89 -12.25 -11.63
C GLU A 58 -8.01 -13.09 -12.27
N GLN A 59 -7.80 -14.39 -12.48
CA GLN A 59 -8.83 -15.31 -12.96
C GLN A 59 -10.06 -15.35 -12.06
N LEU A 60 -9.85 -15.43 -10.73
CA LEU A 60 -10.92 -15.49 -9.76
C LEU A 60 -11.72 -14.18 -9.68
N LEU A 61 -11.03 -13.04 -9.60
CA LEU A 61 -11.65 -11.75 -9.31
C LEU A 61 -12.07 -10.97 -10.56
N LEU A 62 -11.31 -11.06 -11.65
CA LEU A 62 -11.60 -10.29 -12.88
C LEU A 62 -12.40 -11.10 -13.88
N GLU A 63 -12.08 -12.39 -14.06
CA GLU A 63 -12.76 -13.27 -15.01
C GLU A 63 -13.94 -14.03 -14.37
N GLN A 64 -14.09 -13.97 -13.04
CA GLN A 64 -15.11 -14.69 -12.28
C GLN A 64 -15.11 -16.20 -12.53
N ARG A 65 -13.91 -16.79 -12.67
CA ARG A 65 -13.70 -18.21 -12.91
C ARG A 65 -13.06 -18.86 -11.69
N SER A 66 -13.53 -20.07 -11.38
CA SER A 66 -12.97 -20.85 -10.28
C SER A 66 -11.51 -21.22 -10.53
N VAL A 67 -10.74 -21.25 -9.46
CA VAL A 67 -9.37 -21.76 -9.45
C VAL A 67 -9.38 -23.17 -8.85
N GLY A 68 -8.75 -24.11 -9.52
CA GLY A 68 -8.72 -25.51 -9.10
C GLY A 68 -7.56 -25.79 -8.14
N ASN A 69 -7.74 -26.83 -7.32
CA ASN A 69 -6.68 -27.40 -6.47
C ASN A 69 -6.02 -26.42 -5.49
N ARG A 70 -6.81 -25.47 -4.95
CA ARG A 70 -6.36 -24.52 -3.92
C ARG A 70 -7.13 -24.77 -2.62
N PRO A 71 -6.49 -24.50 -1.45
CA PRO A 71 -7.19 -24.56 -0.17
C PRO A 71 -8.41 -23.64 -0.17
N VAL A 72 -9.54 -24.14 0.35
CA VAL A 72 -10.77 -23.35 0.44
C VAL A 72 -10.57 -22.05 1.25
N PRO A 73 -9.86 -22.06 2.38
CA PRO A 73 -9.57 -20.82 3.11
C PRO A 73 -8.85 -19.77 2.24
N ASP A 74 -7.86 -20.16 1.45
CA ASP A 74 -7.09 -19.23 0.58
C ASP A 74 -7.99 -18.54 -0.46
N VAL A 75 -8.93 -19.31 -1.03
CA VAL A 75 -9.91 -18.78 -1.99
C VAL A 75 -10.89 -17.81 -1.30
N LEU A 76 -11.41 -18.19 -0.13
CA LEU A 76 -12.34 -17.35 0.65
C LEU A 76 -11.66 -16.06 1.09
N GLU A 77 -10.46 -16.12 1.65
CA GLU A 77 -9.68 -14.94 2.03
C GLU A 77 -9.45 -14.00 0.84
N THR A 78 -9.19 -14.55 -0.35
CA THR A 78 -8.99 -13.76 -1.57
C THR A 78 -10.26 -13.02 -1.96
N LEU A 79 -11.41 -13.68 -1.99
CA LEU A 79 -12.70 -13.06 -2.32
C LEU A 79 -13.10 -12.00 -1.28
N GLN A 80 -12.92 -12.31 -0.01
CA GLN A 80 -13.31 -11.44 1.10
C GLN A 80 -12.38 -10.23 1.23
N HIS A 81 -11.07 -10.41 1.03
CA HIS A 81 -10.14 -9.29 1.03
C HIS A 81 -10.44 -8.29 -0.09
N GLU A 82 -10.76 -8.77 -1.30
CA GLU A 82 -11.17 -7.89 -2.40
C GLU A 82 -12.45 -7.12 -2.06
N ALA A 83 -13.44 -7.78 -1.46
CA ALA A 83 -14.66 -7.12 -1.00
C ALA A 83 -14.36 -6.03 0.06
N ALA A 84 -13.45 -6.31 1.02
CA ALA A 84 -12.99 -5.33 2.00
C ALA A 84 -12.27 -4.15 1.32
N PHE A 85 -11.37 -4.41 0.37
CA PHE A 85 -10.67 -3.37 -0.38
C PHE A 85 -11.65 -2.46 -1.15
N ARG A 86 -12.64 -3.03 -1.83
CA ARG A 86 -13.67 -2.23 -2.55
C ARG A 86 -14.52 -1.39 -1.61
N SER A 87 -14.71 -1.83 -0.37
CA SER A 87 -15.45 -1.06 0.64
C SER A 87 -14.72 0.20 1.13
N LEU A 88 -13.42 0.37 0.81
CA LEU A 88 -12.63 1.51 1.28
C LEU A 88 -13.03 2.83 0.61
N LEU A 89 -13.30 2.81 -0.70
CA LEU A 89 -13.59 4.04 -1.44
C LEU A 89 -14.83 4.78 -0.92
N PRO A 90 -15.99 4.13 -0.68
CA PRO A 90 -17.14 4.78 -0.07
C PRO A 90 -16.86 5.30 1.35
N ARG A 91 -15.93 4.67 2.08
CA ARG A 91 -15.59 5.03 3.46
C ARG A 91 -14.59 6.18 3.58
N ARG A 92 -13.97 6.62 2.47
CA ARG A 92 -12.85 7.59 2.50
C ARG A 92 -13.21 8.93 3.15
N ALA A 93 -14.48 9.35 3.11
CA ALA A 93 -14.94 10.59 3.75
C ALA A 93 -15.19 10.44 5.25
N SER A 94 -15.18 9.22 5.78
CA SER A 94 -15.46 8.93 7.18
C SER A 94 -14.17 8.94 8.02
N ALA A 95 -14.32 9.21 9.31
CA ALA A 95 -13.23 9.03 10.26
C ALA A 95 -12.86 7.54 10.38
N ILE A 96 -11.57 7.25 10.52
CA ILE A 96 -11.09 5.90 10.81
C ILE A 96 -11.33 5.63 12.30
N ARG A 97 -12.25 4.74 12.62
CA ARG A 97 -12.71 4.42 13.97
C ARG A 97 -12.47 2.96 14.31
N LEU A 98 -12.50 2.60 15.60
CA LEU A 98 -12.37 1.20 16.03
C LEU A 98 -13.44 0.31 15.39
N VAL A 99 -14.64 0.81 15.18
CA VAL A 99 -15.69 0.07 14.48
C VAL A 99 -15.28 -0.25 13.04
N THR A 100 -14.61 0.68 12.34
CA THR A 100 -14.09 0.43 10.98
C THR A 100 -13.04 -0.69 10.98
N VAL A 101 -12.18 -0.71 11.99
CA VAL A 101 -11.14 -1.76 12.16
C VAL A 101 -11.80 -3.13 12.33
N LEU A 102 -12.80 -3.23 13.22
CA LEU A 102 -13.54 -4.47 13.49
C LEU A 102 -14.34 -4.94 12.26
N GLU A 103 -15.01 -4.01 11.56
CA GLU A 103 -15.75 -4.31 10.33
C GLU A 103 -14.85 -4.83 9.21
N LEU A 104 -13.68 -4.21 8.99
CA LEU A 104 -12.73 -4.68 7.99
C LEU A 104 -12.23 -6.09 8.31
N HIS A 105 -11.92 -6.35 9.59
CA HIS A 105 -11.53 -7.70 10.02
C HIS A 105 -12.67 -8.70 9.82
N ASP A 106 -13.91 -8.35 10.17
CA ASP A 106 -15.07 -9.22 9.95
C ASP A 106 -15.26 -9.55 8.46
N ILE A 107 -15.19 -8.53 7.59
CA ILE A 107 -15.34 -8.75 6.14
C ILE A 107 -14.28 -9.72 5.61
N VAL A 108 -13.02 -9.55 6.01
CA VAL A 108 -11.90 -10.38 5.49
C VAL A 108 -11.96 -11.82 6.02
N PHE A 109 -12.43 -12.02 7.25
CA PHE A 109 -12.26 -13.31 7.95
C PHE A 109 -13.56 -14.02 8.32
N LYS A 110 -14.72 -13.48 7.96
CA LYS A 110 -16.00 -14.10 8.21
C LYS A 110 -16.08 -15.51 7.59
N GLY A 111 -16.32 -16.51 8.43
CA GLY A 111 -16.33 -17.91 7.99
C GLY A 111 -14.94 -18.55 7.80
N VAL A 112 -13.87 -17.79 8.00
CA VAL A 112 -12.47 -18.26 8.01
C VAL A 112 -11.97 -18.35 9.46
N LEU A 113 -12.18 -17.29 10.25
CA LEU A 113 -11.81 -17.27 11.67
C LEU A 113 -13.04 -17.25 12.56
N PRO A 114 -13.04 -17.98 13.70
CA PRO A 114 -14.16 -18.00 14.64
C PRO A 114 -14.36 -16.67 15.38
N ASP A 115 -13.32 -15.85 15.49
CA ASP A 115 -13.30 -14.55 16.16
C ASP A 115 -13.21 -13.35 15.18
N ALA A 116 -13.70 -13.56 13.94
CA ALA A 116 -13.77 -12.48 12.95
C ALA A 116 -14.50 -11.25 13.53
N GLY A 117 -13.93 -10.06 13.33
CA GLY A 117 -14.48 -8.82 13.87
C GLY A 117 -14.36 -8.63 15.38
N GLN A 118 -13.56 -9.42 16.08
CA GLN A 118 -13.37 -9.33 17.52
C GLN A 118 -11.91 -9.14 17.91
N TRP A 119 -11.66 -8.32 18.93
CA TRP A 119 -10.34 -8.21 19.52
C TRP A 119 -9.93 -9.56 20.15
N ARG A 120 -8.65 -9.93 20.00
CA ARG A 120 -8.12 -11.13 20.61
C ARG A 120 -8.24 -11.12 22.13
N ARG A 121 -8.53 -12.28 22.68
CA ARG A 121 -8.59 -12.53 24.12
C ARG A 121 -7.43 -13.40 24.63
N ILE A 122 -6.53 -13.77 23.72
CA ILE A 122 -5.34 -14.59 24.00
C ILE A 122 -4.07 -13.80 23.68
N ASN A 123 -2.99 -14.18 24.33
CA ASN A 123 -1.67 -13.66 23.99
C ASN A 123 -1.17 -14.33 22.71
N VAL A 124 -0.62 -13.54 21.80
CA VAL A 124 -0.09 -14.01 20.52
C VAL A 124 1.40 -13.71 20.41
N ARG A 125 2.07 -14.34 19.46
CA ARG A 125 3.45 -14.04 19.06
C ARG A 125 3.47 -13.83 17.56
N ILE A 126 4.28 -12.87 17.11
CA ILE A 126 4.51 -12.63 15.68
C ILE A 126 5.70 -13.49 15.26
N ALA A 127 5.48 -14.41 14.33
CA ALA A 127 6.54 -15.28 13.83
C ALA A 127 7.67 -14.44 13.19
N GLY A 128 8.90 -14.69 13.60
CA GLY A 128 10.09 -13.99 13.08
C GLY A 128 10.32 -12.57 13.59
N ALA A 129 9.38 -11.97 14.35
CA ALA A 129 9.57 -10.63 14.91
C ALA A 129 10.31 -10.68 16.26
N LYS A 130 11.17 -9.67 16.50
CA LYS A 130 11.82 -9.46 17.81
C LYS A 130 10.88 -8.78 18.81
N HIS A 131 9.90 -8.03 18.30
CA HIS A 131 8.89 -7.38 19.12
C HIS A 131 7.82 -8.37 19.56
N ALA A 132 7.46 -8.33 20.84
CA ALA A 132 6.35 -9.08 21.40
C ALA A 132 5.12 -8.17 21.49
N PRO A 133 3.96 -8.55 20.92
CA PRO A 133 2.72 -7.79 21.11
C PRO A 133 2.33 -7.68 22.59
N PRO A 134 1.61 -6.62 22.97
CA PRO A 134 1.11 -6.47 24.34
C PRO A 134 0.21 -7.63 24.74
N ARG A 135 0.02 -7.83 26.05
CA ARG A 135 -0.92 -8.81 26.57
C ARG A 135 -2.36 -8.49 26.12
N ALA A 136 -3.20 -9.53 25.99
CA ALA A 136 -4.56 -9.40 25.47
C ALA A 136 -5.42 -8.36 26.21
N GLU A 137 -5.30 -8.27 27.54
CA GLU A 137 -6.03 -7.28 28.35
C GLU A 137 -5.66 -5.82 28.07
N LYS A 138 -4.53 -5.58 27.39
CA LYS A 138 -4.08 -4.25 26.98
C LYS A 138 -4.56 -3.84 25.57
N VAL A 139 -5.12 -4.77 24.80
CA VAL A 139 -5.50 -4.49 23.40
C VAL A 139 -6.53 -3.37 23.32
N VAL A 140 -7.64 -3.49 24.03
CA VAL A 140 -8.74 -2.50 23.97
C VAL A 140 -8.28 -1.10 24.34
N PRO A 141 -7.62 -0.85 25.49
CA PRO A 141 -7.16 0.47 25.84
C PRO A 141 -6.07 1.01 24.88
N LEU A 142 -5.21 0.15 24.32
CA LEU A 142 -4.21 0.58 23.37
C LEU A 142 -4.82 0.94 22.01
N MET A 143 -5.85 0.22 21.57
CA MET A 143 -6.57 0.56 20.35
C MET A 143 -7.39 1.85 20.50
N ALA A 144 -7.98 2.10 21.68
CA ALA A 144 -8.63 3.38 21.96
C ALA A 144 -7.62 4.54 21.89
N ALA A 145 -6.45 4.39 22.51
CA ALA A 145 -5.38 5.38 22.42
C ALA A 145 -4.86 5.56 20.99
N TRP A 146 -4.78 4.49 20.19
CA TRP A 146 -4.40 4.56 18.78
C TRP A 146 -5.40 5.38 17.95
N GLU A 147 -6.70 5.18 18.16
CA GLU A 147 -7.76 5.95 17.48
C GLU A 147 -7.67 7.44 17.83
N ASP A 148 -7.58 7.77 19.13
CA ASP A 148 -7.53 9.14 19.61
C ASP A 148 -6.28 9.89 19.14
N GLU A 149 -5.13 9.21 19.15
CA GLU A 149 -3.87 9.78 18.68
C GLU A 149 -3.88 9.99 17.17
N TYR A 150 -4.35 9.00 16.39
CA TYR A 150 -4.50 9.15 14.94
C TYR A 150 -5.40 10.34 14.60
N ASP A 151 -6.59 10.41 15.19
CA ASP A 151 -7.56 11.48 14.94
C ASP A 151 -7.02 12.87 15.34
N THR A 152 -6.23 12.93 16.40
CA THR A 152 -5.57 14.17 16.83
C THR A 152 -4.49 14.64 15.87
N ARG A 153 -3.62 13.73 15.42
CA ARG A 153 -2.53 14.03 14.48
C ARG A 153 -3.07 14.39 13.09
N ASP A 154 -4.10 13.67 12.64
CA ASP A 154 -4.79 13.91 11.39
C ASP A 154 -5.45 15.30 11.35
N ARG A 155 -6.17 15.69 12.41
CA ARG A 155 -6.76 17.02 12.53
C ARG A 155 -5.73 18.15 12.63
N ARG A 156 -4.52 17.88 13.10
CA ARG A 156 -3.39 18.83 13.10
C ARG A 156 -2.74 18.99 11.73
N GLY A 157 -3.16 18.23 10.73
CA GLY A 157 -2.61 18.28 9.38
C GLY A 157 -1.20 17.69 9.27
N GLU A 158 -0.90 16.65 10.04
CA GLU A 158 0.39 15.96 9.92
C GLU A 158 0.57 15.41 8.49
N PRO A 159 1.79 15.45 7.90
CA PRO A 159 2.02 14.98 6.55
C PRO A 159 1.58 13.52 6.36
N VAL A 160 0.99 13.22 5.20
CA VAL A 160 0.28 11.96 4.95
C VAL A 160 1.17 10.73 5.08
N PHE A 161 2.41 10.76 4.59
CA PHE A 161 3.30 9.60 4.64
C PHE A 161 3.82 9.32 6.06
N PRO A 162 4.33 10.29 6.84
CA PRO A 162 4.67 10.09 8.24
C PRO A 162 3.50 9.59 9.08
N LEU A 163 2.31 10.21 8.95
CA LEU A 163 1.12 9.81 9.69
C LEU A 163 0.67 8.39 9.33
N GLY A 164 0.67 8.05 8.03
CA GLY A 164 0.32 6.71 7.56
C GLY A 164 1.31 5.65 8.05
N ALA A 165 2.61 5.94 8.02
CA ALA A 165 3.66 5.05 8.54
C ALA A 165 3.50 4.82 10.05
N TRP A 166 3.29 5.90 10.83
CA TRP A 166 3.05 5.81 12.27
C TRP A 166 1.78 5.00 12.58
N MET A 167 0.67 5.33 11.93
CA MET A 167 -0.62 4.66 12.12
C MET A 167 -0.51 3.16 11.88
N HIS A 168 0.12 2.78 10.77
CA HIS A 168 0.31 1.40 10.38
C HIS A 168 1.22 0.65 11.35
N LEU A 169 2.41 1.21 11.65
CA LEU A 169 3.34 0.60 12.60
C LEU A 169 2.71 0.42 13.98
N ARG A 170 2.00 1.44 14.46
CA ARG A 170 1.37 1.37 15.79
C ARG A 170 0.30 0.29 15.86
N PHE A 171 -0.50 0.15 14.79
CA PHE A 171 -1.47 -0.94 14.66
C PHE A 171 -0.79 -2.32 14.66
N GLU A 172 0.24 -2.51 13.84
CA GLU A 172 1.02 -3.76 13.80
C GLU A 172 1.68 -4.09 15.13
N SER A 173 2.13 -3.06 15.87
CA SER A 173 2.72 -3.23 17.21
C SER A 173 1.72 -3.71 18.25
N ILE A 174 0.50 -3.21 18.21
CA ILE A 174 -0.59 -3.65 19.11
C ILE A 174 -1.03 -5.06 18.75
N HIS A 175 -1.08 -5.37 17.47
CA HIS A 175 -1.46 -6.68 16.95
C HIS A 175 -2.79 -7.15 17.52
N PRO A 176 -3.90 -6.41 17.25
CA PRO A 176 -5.12 -6.51 18.04
C PRO A 176 -5.95 -7.78 17.80
N PHE A 177 -5.67 -8.55 16.76
CA PHE A 177 -6.41 -9.76 16.39
C PHE A 177 -5.58 -11.02 16.63
N SER A 178 -6.26 -12.18 16.68
CA SER A 178 -5.60 -13.49 16.78
C SER A 178 -4.81 -13.84 15.51
N ASP A 179 -5.32 -13.41 14.34
CA ASP A 179 -4.72 -13.49 13.01
C ASP A 179 -5.20 -12.32 12.15
N GLY A 180 -4.59 -12.11 10.97
CA GLY A 180 -5.04 -11.15 9.96
C GLY A 180 -4.65 -9.70 10.22
N ASN A 181 -3.81 -9.41 11.22
CA ASN A 181 -3.39 -8.04 11.54
C ASN A 181 -2.74 -7.35 10.34
N GLY A 182 -1.78 -7.99 9.67
CA GLY A 182 -1.11 -7.43 8.51
C GLY A 182 -2.07 -7.06 7.37
N ARG A 183 -3.04 -7.92 7.06
CA ARG A 183 -4.06 -7.65 6.01
C ARG A 183 -4.93 -6.45 6.37
N VAL A 184 -5.47 -6.43 7.60
CA VAL A 184 -6.28 -5.30 8.09
C VAL A 184 -5.46 -4.02 8.20
N GLY A 185 -4.23 -4.09 8.72
CA GLY A 185 -3.33 -2.94 8.82
C GLY A 185 -3.05 -2.30 7.46
N ARG A 186 -2.84 -3.09 6.40
CA ARG A 186 -2.65 -2.58 5.03
C ARG A 186 -3.94 -2.04 4.41
N LEU A 187 -5.12 -2.58 4.75
CA LEU A 187 -6.42 -1.98 4.37
C LEU A 187 -6.63 -0.63 5.05
N LEU A 188 -6.34 -0.51 6.34
CA LEU A 188 -6.41 0.76 7.09
C LEU A 188 -5.44 1.81 6.52
N LEU A 189 -4.23 1.39 6.16
CA LEU A 189 -3.25 2.24 5.49
C LEU A 189 -3.78 2.76 4.14
N ASN A 190 -4.44 1.91 3.37
CA ASN A 190 -5.08 2.32 2.12
C ASN A 190 -6.27 3.23 2.34
N LEU A 191 -7.06 3.01 3.39
CA LEU A 191 -8.14 3.93 3.77
C LEU A 191 -7.60 5.30 4.17
N HIS A 192 -6.47 5.35 4.91
CA HIS A 192 -5.78 6.60 5.23
C HIS A 192 -5.36 7.35 3.96
N PHE A 193 -4.72 6.70 2.99
CA PHE A 193 -4.35 7.34 1.73
C PHE A 193 -5.57 7.85 0.95
N LEU A 194 -6.63 7.04 0.83
CA LEU A 194 -7.87 7.45 0.16
C LEU A 194 -8.53 8.66 0.83
N LYS A 195 -8.53 8.73 2.16
CA LYS A 195 -9.04 9.87 2.94
C LYS A 195 -8.32 11.17 2.57
N HIS A 196 -7.04 11.12 2.26
CA HIS A 196 -6.21 12.25 1.86
C HIS A 196 -6.10 12.44 0.34
N ASN A 197 -7.01 11.84 -0.45
CA ASN A 197 -7.01 11.89 -1.91
C ASN A 197 -5.72 11.37 -2.55
N TRP A 198 -5.12 10.34 -1.94
CA TRP A 198 -4.07 9.55 -2.54
C TRP A 198 -4.63 8.19 -2.96
N PRO A 199 -4.17 7.62 -4.09
CA PRO A 199 -4.58 6.27 -4.46
C PRO A 199 -4.04 5.22 -3.47
N PRO A 200 -4.61 4.01 -3.46
CA PRO A 200 -4.09 2.91 -2.67
C PRO A 200 -2.66 2.54 -3.04
N VAL A 201 -1.89 2.09 -2.04
CA VAL A 201 -0.56 1.51 -2.23
C VAL A 201 -0.63 -0.02 -2.18
N HIS A 202 0.30 -0.66 -2.89
CA HIS A 202 0.42 -2.11 -2.91
C HIS A 202 1.79 -2.51 -2.38
N VAL A 203 1.83 -3.20 -1.24
CA VAL A 203 3.02 -3.92 -0.79
C VAL A 203 2.99 -5.27 -1.50
N LEU A 204 3.99 -5.54 -2.33
CA LEU A 204 4.03 -6.72 -3.18
C LEU A 204 5.05 -7.74 -2.65
N PRO A 205 4.95 -9.04 -3.00
CA PRO A 205 5.87 -10.07 -2.53
C PRO A 205 7.37 -9.73 -2.66
N PRO A 206 7.83 -9.08 -3.75
CA PRO A 206 9.24 -8.66 -3.83
C PRO A 206 9.67 -7.61 -2.80
N ASP A 207 8.72 -6.90 -2.19
CA ASP A 207 8.99 -5.89 -1.16
C ASP A 207 8.89 -6.46 0.26
N ARG A 208 8.47 -7.73 0.42
CA ARG A 208 8.14 -8.33 1.71
C ARG A 208 9.25 -8.17 2.75
N ASP A 209 10.46 -8.57 2.41
CA ASP A 209 11.57 -8.53 3.36
C ASP A 209 11.89 -7.08 3.77
N ARG A 210 11.94 -6.15 2.81
CA ARG A 210 12.13 -4.73 3.08
C ARG A 210 11.00 -4.14 3.95
N TYR A 211 9.77 -4.59 3.74
CA TYR A 211 8.62 -4.18 4.53
C TYR A 211 8.72 -4.67 5.97
N LEU A 212 9.08 -5.93 6.19
CA LEU A 212 9.26 -6.49 7.54
C LEU A 212 10.44 -5.82 8.26
N ASP A 213 11.57 -5.61 7.56
CA ASP A 213 12.72 -4.88 8.10
C ASP A 213 12.35 -3.43 8.48
N ALA A 214 11.53 -2.76 7.66
CA ALA A 214 11.07 -1.40 7.93
C ALA A 214 10.15 -1.33 9.16
N LEU A 215 9.27 -2.33 9.35
CA LEU A 215 8.48 -2.45 10.58
C LEU A 215 9.38 -2.67 11.80
N GLU A 216 10.40 -3.50 11.70
CA GLU A 216 11.33 -3.75 12.79
C GLU A 216 12.15 -2.50 13.16
N GLN A 217 12.63 -1.75 12.16
CA GLN A 217 13.29 -0.46 12.39
C GLN A 217 12.35 0.56 13.05
N GLY A 218 11.09 0.60 12.60
CA GLY A 218 10.05 1.42 13.20
C GLY A 218 9.81 1.09 14.66
N GLN A 219 9.82 -0.19 15.05
CA GLN A 219 9.74 -0.62 16.45
C GLN A 219 10.93 -0.11 17.29
N ALA A 220 12.09 0.08 16.66
CA ALA A 220 13.26 0.69 17.30
C ALA A 220 13.22 2.24 17.31
N GLY A 221 12.16 2.87 16.76
CA GLY A 221 11.92 4.30 16.75
C GLY A 221 12.26 5.02 15.45
N ASP A 222 12.69 4.31 14.39
CA ASP A 222 12.99 4.90 13.09
C ASP A 222 11.95 4.51 12.02
N LEU A 223 11.05 5.42 11.71
CA LEU A 223 10.00 5.26 10.69
C LEU A 223 10.49 5.53 9.26
N SER A 224 11.69 6.04 9.06
CA SER A 224 12.18 6.53 7.76
C SER A 224 12.16 5.44 6.68
N ALA A 225 12.50 4.21 7.03
CA ALA A 225 12.48 3.07 6.10
C ALA A 225 11.05 2.73 5.66
N LEU A 226 10.07 2.75 6.57
CA LEU A 226 8.66 2.50 6.25
C LEU A 226 8.08 3.63 5.40
N GLU A 227 8.34 4.88 5.75
CA GLU A 227 7.93 6.03 4.93
C GLU A 227 8.51 5.96 3.52
N SER A 228 9.79 5.62 3.38
CA SER A 228 10.44 5.45 2.09
C SER A 228 9.78 4.36 1.26
N LEU A 229 9.47 3.21 1.86
CA LEU A 229 8.77 2.11 1.20
C LEU A 229 7.39 2.55 0.72
N LEU A 230 6.64 3.26 1.55
CA LEU A 230 5.30 3.77 1.20
C LEU A 230 5.36 4.78 0.04
N ARG A 231 6.35 5.69 0.03
CA ARG A 231 6.54 6.63 -1.10
C ARG A 231 6.88 5.91 -2.39
N VAL A 232 7.74 4.89 -2.35
CA VAL A 232 8.05 4.07 -3.54
C VAL A 232 6.82 3.31 -4.03
N ALA A 233 6.04 2.70 -3.13
CA ALA A 233 4.80 2.02 -3.48
C ALA A 233 3.76 3.00 -4.08
N MET A 234 3.65 4.21 -3.52
CA MET A 234 2.79 5.28 -4.06
C MET A 234 3.21 5.69 -5.46
N GLY A 235 4.50 5.87 -5.70
CA GLY A 235 5.04 6.18 -7.03
C GLY A 235 4.66 5.12 -8.08
N ARG A 236 4.70 3.84 -7.69
CA ARG A 236 4.26 2.73 -8.55
C ARG A 236 2.75 2.78 -8.82
N SER A 237 1.94 3.02 -7.80
CA SER A 237 0.48 3.13 -7.94
C SER A 237 0.08 4.30 -8.85
N LEU A 238 0.71 5.47 -8.67
CA LEU A 238 0.47 6.63 -9.53
C LEU A 238 0.84 6.38 -10.99
N LEU A 239 1.99 5.74 -11.24
CA LEU A 239 2.40 5.38 -12.59
C LEU A 239 1.43 4.40 -13.26
N ASP A 240 1.01 3.37 -12.54
CA ASP A 240 0.08 2.37 -13.06
C ASP A 240 -1.28 2.99 -13.39
N LEU A 241 -1.79 3.86 -12.52
CA LEU A 241 -3.04 4.57 -12.75
C LEU A 241 -2.95 5.55 -13.92
N LEU A 242 -1.88 6.34 -14.00
CA LEU A 242 -1.67 7.28 -15.09
C LEU A 242 -1.49 6.57 -16.44
N ASP A 243 -0.85 5.39 -16.48
CA ASP A 243 -0.77 4.56 -17.69
C ASP A 243 -2.17 4.13 -18.18
N GLN A 244 -3.10 3.88 -17.26
CA GLN A 244 -4.45 3.41 -17.57
C GLN A 244 -5.43 4.54 -17.98
N VAL A 245 -5.33 5.73 -17.35
CA VAL A 245 -6.30 6.83 -17.55
C VAL A 245 -5.68 8.10 -18.09
N GLY A 246 -4.37 8.14 -18.29
CA GLY A 246 -3.62 9.31 -18.72
C GLY A 246 -3.54 9.47 -20.23
N THR A 247 -2.47 10.11 -20.67
CA THR A 247 -2.15 10.41 -22.06
C THR A 247 -0.95 9.59 -22.55
N GLN A 248 -0.53 9.82 -23.82
CA GLN A 248 0.69 9.23 -24.36
C GLN A 248 1.97 9.55 -23.54
N GLU A 249 1.97 10.67 -22.78
CA GLU A 249 3.08 11.02 -21.89
C GLU A 249 3.15 10.17 -20.63
N ASP A 250 2.03 9.53 -20.29
CA ASP A 250 1.89 8.68 -19.10
C ASP A 250 2.18 7.22 -19.42
N ALA A 251 2.18 6.86 -20.71
CA ALA A 251 2.41 5.48 -21.15
C ALA A 251 3.74 4.93 -20.63
N LEU A 252 3.69 3.77 -19.99
CA LEU A 252 4.85 3.09 -19.44
C LEU A 252 5.75 2.52 -20.53
N LYS A 253 6.98 3.02 -20.63
CA LYS A 253 7.99 2.58 -21.60
C LYS A 253 9.29 2.20 -20.89
N PRO A 254 10.11 1.33 -21.50
CA PRO A 254 11.44 1.04 -20.99
C PRO A 254 12.23 2.33 -20.74
N LEU A 255 12.83 2.44 -19.58
CA LEU A 255 13.51 3.64 -19.06
C LEU A 255 14.58 4.18 -20.03
N ARG A 256 15.26 3.28 -20.78
CA ARG A 256 16.24 3.64 -21.80
C ARG A 256 15.70 4.57 -22.90
N ARG A 257 14.37 4.56 -23.16
CA ARG A 257 13.75 5.43 -24.18
C ARG A 257 13.73 6.91 -23.80
N PHE A 258 13.86 7.20 -22.50
CA PHE A 258 13.79 8.57 -21.99
C PHE A 258 15.17 9.17 -21.72
N ALA A 259 16.21 8.34 -21.60
CA ALA A 259 17.52 8.75 -21.14
C ALA A 259 18.11 9.93 -21.92
N ALA A 260 18.23 9.80 -23.24
CA ALA A 260 18.83 10.84 -24.09
C ALA A 260 18.05 12.17 -24.05
N LYS A 261 16.70 12.11 -24.12
CA LYS A 261 15.84 13.29 -24.07
C LYS A 261 15.86 13.99 -22.71
N ALA A 262 16.14 13.26 -21.64
CA ALA A 262 16.21 13.79 -20.28
C ALA A 262 17.61 14.34 -19.91
N GLY A 263 18.61 14.13 -20.77
CA GLY A 263 20.00 14.51 -20.48
C GLY A 263 20.71 13.56 -19.52
N TYR A 264 20.23 12.33 -19.38
CA TYR A 264 20.81 11.31 -18.50
C TYR A 264 21.24 10.06 -19.27
N THR A 265 22.06 9.21 -18.66
CA THR A 265 22.31 7.86 -19.17
C THR A 265 21.22 6.90 -18.69
N ALA A 266 20.98 5.84 -19.47
CA ALA A 266 20.05 4.78 -19.05
C ALA A 266 20.49 4.11 -17.73
N LYS A 267 21.81 3.97 -17.53
CA LYS A 267 22.40 3.42 -16.29
C LYS A 267 22.09 4.30 -15.09
N TYR A 268 22.22 5.63 -15.23
CA TYR A 268 21.88 6.57 -14.16
C TYR A 268 20.41 6.49 -13.77
N LEU A 269 19.49 6.56 -14.75
CA LEU A 269 18.06 6.47 -14.46
C LEU A 269 17.68 5.11 -13.83
N SER A 270 18.29 4.00 -14.29
CA SER A 270 18.08 2.68 -13.69
C SER A 270 18.57 2.60 -12.24
N LEU A 271 19.70 3.25 -11.95
CA LEU A 271 20.20 3.37 -10.58
C LEU A 271 19.19 4.15 -9.70
N ARG A 272 18.69 5.29 -10.17
CA ARG A 272 17.71 6.11 -9.44
C ARG A 272 16.37 5.40 -9.23
N ALA A 273 15.91 4.64 -10.23
CA ALA A 273 14.75 3.77 -10.11
C ALA A 273 14.97 2.67 -9.06
N GLY A 274 16.13 2.01 -9.08
CA GLY A 274 16.50 0.98 -8.09
C GLY A 274 16.64 1.52 -6.67
N GLN A 275 17.09 2.77 -6.53
CA GLN A 275 17.17 3.48 -5.25
C GLN A 275 15.81 4.02 -4.78
N GLY A 276 14.74 3.89 -5.60
CA GLY A 276 13.42 4.41 -5.27
C GLY A 276 13.34 5.94 -5.34
N GLN A 277 14.22 6.63 -6.05
CA GLN A 277 14.22 8.09 -6.20
C GLN A 277 13.45 8.56 -7.44
N LEU A 278 13.41 7.73 -8.48
CA LEU A 278 12.63 7.95 -9.70
C LEU A 278 11.43 7.00 -9.69
N PRO A 279 10.19 7.51 -9.80
CA PRO A 279 9.03 6.62 -9.96
C PRO A 279 9.22 5.68 -11.15
N ALA A 280 9.20 4.39 -10.89
CA ALA A 280 9.39 3.35 -11.90
C ALA A 280 8.78 2.02 -11.45
N LEU A 281 8.36 1.21 -12.42
CA LEU A 281 7.85 -0.15 -12.24
C LEU A 281 8.84 -1.13 -12.85
N LYS A 282 9.06 -2.27 -12.21
CA LYS A 282 9.88 -3.35 -12.76
C LYS A 282 8.96 -4.40 -13.39
N VAL A 283 9.04 -4.54 -14.71
CA VAL A 283 8.20 -5.47 -15.49
C VAL A 283 9.09 -6.33 -16.35
N GLY A 284 9.02 -7.66 -16.17
CA GLY A 284 9.85 -8.61 -16.92
C GLY A 284 11.36 -8.37 -16.78
N GLY A 285 11.79 -7.90 -15.61
CA GLY A 285 13.20 -7.56 -15.35
C GLY A 285 13.62 -6.13 -15.74
N ASP A 286 12.87 -5.47 -16.63
CA ASP A 286 13.16 -4.11 -17.12
C ASP A 286 12.45 -3.04 -16.27
N TRP A 287 13.16 -1.94 -16.00
CA TRP A 287 12.55 -0.75 -15.43
C TRP A 287 11.75 0.01 -16.48
N ARG A 288 10.50 0.32 -16.14
CA ARG A 288 9.59 1.14 -16.92
C ARG A 288 9.14 2.36 -16.13
N THR A 289 8.98 3.47 -16.83
CA THR A 289 8.47 4.74 -16.29
C THR A 289 7.74 5.49 -17.39
N SER A 290 7.24 6.68 -17.11
CA SER A 290 6.57 7.55 -18.08
C SER A 290 7.41 8.81 -18.39
N ALA A 291 7.12 9.45 -19.53
CA ALA A 291 7.76 10.73 -19.88
C ALA A 291 7.47 11.81 -18.84
N ARG A 292 6.24 11.81 -18.29
CA ARG A 292 5.83 12.72 -17.23
C ARG A 292 6.65 12.54 -15.96
N ALA A 293 6.82 11.30 -15.49
CA ALA A 293 7.59 11.02 -14.28
C ALA A 293 9.06 11.42 -14.44
N VAL A 294 9.66 11.16 -15.59
CA VAL A 294 11.06 11.59 -15.87
C VAL A 294 11.17 13.12 -15.92
N ARG A 295 10.18 13.82 -16.47
CA ARG A 295 10.14 15.28 -16.49
C ARG A 295 10.02 15.85 -15.07
N ALA A 296 9.09 15.33 -14.26
CA ALA A 296 8.93 15.72 -12.86
C ALA A 296 10.23 15.52 -12.08
N TYR A 297 10.86 14.34 -12.23
CA TYR A 297 12.16 14.05 -11.63
C TYR A 297 13.23 15.06 -12.04
N ARG A 298 13.39 15.32 -13.34
CA ARG A 298 14.39 16.24 -13.85
C ARG A 298 14.20 17.68 -13.34
N GLU A 299 12.97 18.16 -13.30
CA GLU A 299 12.66 19.53 -12.89
C GLU A 299 12.84 19.75 -11.38
N LEU A 300 12.64 18.71 -10.57
CA LEU A 300 12.69 18.81 -9.12
C LEU A 300 14.03 18.35 -8.52
N VAL A 301 14.76 17.45 -9.19
CA VAL A 301 16.02 16.87 -8.70
C VAL A 301 17.22 17.31 -9.55
N GLY A 302 17.03 17.56 -10.84
CA GLY A 302 18.10 17.82 -11.80
C GLY A 302 18.51 19.30 -11.92
N ARG A 303 18.31 20.11 -10.89
CA ARG A 303 18.67 21.54 -10.87
C ARG A 303 19.97 21.84 -10.13
N ASP A 304 20.88 20.88 -10.08
CA ASP A 304 22.26 21.13 -9.63
C ASP A 304 23.21 21.18 -10.81
#